data_9a6d5bbd975cfb1e48ca3d0434ffd258
#
_entry.id   9a6d5bbd975cfb1e48ca3d0434ffd258
#
_cell.length_a   1.000
_cell.length_b   1.000
_cell.length_c   1.000
_cell.angle_alpha   90.00
_cell.angle_beta   90.00
_cell.angle_gamma   90.00
#
_symmetry.space_group_name_H-M   'P 1'
#
loop_
_entity.id
_entity.type
_entity.pdbx_description
1 polymer ?
#
loop_
_entity_poly.entity_id
_entity_poly.type
_entity_poly.pdbx_seq_one_letter_code
_entity_poly.pdbx_strand_id
1 'polypeptide(L)'
;MMPDTHIFGPSAGVIYALNGVAPTIHPTAWVAPTAVLIGDVRLGPGANIWFNCVLRADTNPIIIGARSNIQDGTIIHVDHGENFTDIGDDVTVGHAAIIHACKLRNRAFIGMGATVLDGAVVEEGGMLGARGLLAPGKKIGRYELFTGAPARLVRVMTEEERANWDLTVPHYVGLAERYRGGLTRV
;
A
#
# COMPACT_ATOMS: atom_id res chain seq x y z
N MET A 1 -23.65 -22.51 16.85
CA MET A 1 -22.82 -23.08 15.75
C MET A 1 -22.51 -21.92 14.84
N MET A 2 -21.31 -21.33 14.95
CA MET A 2 -20.89 -20.22 14.08
C MET A 2 -20.60 -20.79 12.68
N PRO A 3 -20.99 -20.12 11.59
CA PRO A 3 -20.65 -20.60 10.26
C PRO A 3 -19.13 -20.55 10.07
N ASP A 4 -18.60 -21.65 9.57
CA ASP A 4 -17.18 -21.81 9.22
C ASP A 4 -16.83 -20.87 8.06
N THR A 5 -16.27 -19.69 8.36
CA THR A 5 -15.90 -18.66 7.39
C THR A 5 -14.47 -18.85 6.87
N HIS A 6 -14.06 -20.06 6.54
CA HIS A 6 -12.82 -20.28 5.78
C HIS A 6 -13.04 -20.02 4.29
N ILE A 7 -13.35 -18.76 3.93
CA ILE A 7 -13.41 -18.32 2.51
C ILE A 7 -12.01 -18.04 1.94
N PHE A 8 -10.98 -18.08 2.77
CA PHE A 8 -9.62 -17.72 2.37
C PHE A 8 -8.72 -18.98 2.37
N GLY A 9 -8.14 -19.29 1.22
CA GLY A 9 -7.15 -20.36 1.08
C GLY A 9 -5.89 -20.12 1.94
N PRO A 10 -4.92 -21.02 1.94
CA PRO A 10 -3.76 -21.05 2.86
C PRO A 10 -2.82 -19.82 2.80
N SER A 11 -3.12 -18.81 2.02
CA SER A 11 -2.37 -17.54 1.89
C SER A 11 -3.13 -16.31 2.36
N ALA A 12 -4.22 -16.45 3.10
CA ALA A 12 -4.92 -15.31 3.67
C ALA A 12 -4.23 -14.84 4.94
N GLY A 13 -3.87 -13.56 5.00
CA GLY A 13 -3.33 -12.92 6.21
C GLY A 13 -4.31 -12.96 7.39
N VAL A 14 -3.96 -12.32 8.48
CA VAL A 14 -4.80 -12.20 9.68
C VAL A 14 -5.87 -11.13 9.42
N ILE A 15 -7.11 -11.54 9.23
CA ILE A 15 -8.23 -10.67 8.83
C ILE A 15 -9.18 -10.47 10.01
N TYR A 16 -9.44 -9.22 10.39
CA TYR A 16 -10.37 -8.87 11.46
C TYR A 16 -11.51 -8.00 10.96
N ALA A 17 -12.73 -8.38 11.29
CA ALA A 17 -13.85 -7.44 11.25
C ALA A 17 -13.85 -6.55 12.52
N LEU A 18 -14.17 -5.27 12.36
CA LEU A 18 -14.36 -4.34 13.45
C LEU A 18 -15.80 -3.81 13.39
N ASN A 19 -16.58 -4.00 14.47
CA ASN A 19 -18.00 -3.59 14.53
C ASN A 19 -18.83 -4.11 13.34
N GLY A 20 -18.57 -5.33 12.88
CA GLY A 20 -19.26 -5.94 11.75
C GLY A 20 -18.74 -5.55 10.35
N VAL A 21 -17.80 -4.62 10.25
CA VAL A 21 -17.15 -4.24 8.99
C VAL A 21 -15.88 -5.06 8.81
N ALA A 22 -15.83 -5.86 7.73
CA ALA A 22 -14.69 -6.70 7.38
C ALA A 22 -14.00 -6.20 6.10
N PRO A 23 -12.69 -6.50 5.93
CA PRO A 23 -11.99 -6.23 4.69
C PRO A 23 -12.66 -6.85 3.47
N THR A 24 -12.69 -6.08 2.36
CA THR A 24 -13.13 -6.55 1.05
C THR A 24 -11.90 -6.79 0.17
N ILE A 25 -11.65 -8.05 -0.15
CA ILE A 25 -10.43 -8.46 -0.86
C ILE A 25 -10.83 -9.04 -2.22
N HIS A 26 -10.33 -8.44 -3.31
CA HIS A 26 -10.57 -8.97 -4.65
C HIS A 26 -9.97 -10.40 -4.77
N PRO A 27 -10.63 -11.35 -5.47
CA PRO A 27 -10.15 -12.75 -5.56
C PRO A 27 -8.73 -12.92 -6.13
N THR A 28 -8.26 -11.98 -6.94
CA THR A 28 -6.90 -11.99 -7.49
C THR A 28 -5.89 -11.22 -6.63
N ALA A 29 -6.32 -10.53 -5.56
CA ALA A 29 -5.40 -9.91 -4.62
C ALA A 29 -4.69 -10.98 -3.77
N TRP A 30 -3.49 -10.68 -3.31
CA TRP A 30 -2.72 -11.58 -2.45
C TRP A 30 -2.34 -10.89 -1.13
N VAL A 31 -2.51 -11.61 -0.03
CA VAL A 31 -2.17 -11.13 1.32
C VAL A 31 -1.26 -12.15 1.99
N ALA A 32 -0.07 -11.72 2.39
CA ALA A 32 0.90 -12.59 3.07
C ALA A 32 0.33 -13.12 4.40
N PRO A 33 0.68 -14.35 4.83
CA PRO A 33 0.12 -14.98 6.04
C PRO A 33 0.31 -14.21 7.34
N THR A 34 1.31 -13.33 7.42
CA THR A 34 1.59 -12.52 8.62
C THR A 34 1.13 -11.06 8.50
N ALA A 35 0.52 -10.69 7.38
CA ALA A 35 -0.09 -9.37 7.24
C ALA A 35 -1.42 -9.32 8.01
N VAL A 36 -1.72 -8.17 8.62
CA VAL A 36 -2.92 -7.94 9.43
C VAL A 36 -3.79 -6.88 8.78
N LEU A 37 -5.03 -7.21 8.46
CA LEU A 37 -6.03 -6.29 7.89
C LEU A 37 -7.22 -6.18 8.85
N ILE A 38 -7.60 -4.95 9.22
CA ILE A 38 -8.64 -4.68 10.21
C ILE A 38 -9.65 -3.66 9.66
N GLY A 39 -10.94 -3.97 9.71
CA GLY A 39 -12.02 -3.03 9.38
C GLY A 39 -12.21 -2.82 7.88
N ASP A 40 -12.52 -1.60 7.45
CA ASP A 40 -12.87 -1.24 6.07
C ASP A 40 -11.63 -1.11 5.15
N VAL A 41 -10.91 -2.21 4.97
CA VAL A 41 -9.81 -2.31 4.00
C VAL A 41 -10.34 -2.86 2.70
N ARG A 42 -10.08 -2.19 1.58
CA ARG A 42 -10.56 -2.60 0.25
C ARG A 42 -9.38 -2.80 -0.68
N LEU A 43 -9.18 -4.05 -1.16
CA LEU A 43 -8.10 -4.42 -2.06
C LEU A 43 -8.64 -4.68 -3.47
N GLY A 44 -8.10 -3.95 -4.46
CA GLY A 44 -8.39 -4.12 -5.87
C GLY A 44 -7.71 -5.32 -6.52
N PRO A 45 -7.99 -5.58 -7.81
CA PRO A 45 -7.43 -6.73 -8.55
C PRO A 45 -5.90 -6.74 -8.56
N GLY A 46 -5.28 -7.87 -8.22
CA GLY A 46 -3.83 -8.04 -8.23
C GLY A 46 -3.06 -7.23 -7.18
N ALA A 47 -3.76 -6.48 -6.30
CA ALA A 47 -3.13 -5.83 -5.16
C ALA A 47 -2.42 -6.87 -4.28
N ASN A 48 -1.25 -6.53 -3.75
CA ASN A 48 -0.49 -7.51 -2.97
C ASN A 48 0.11 -6.87 -1.72
N ILE A 49 -0.18 -7.51 -0.57
CA ILE A 49 0.18 -7.05 0.77
C ILE A 49 1.17 -8.05 1.34
N TRP A 50 2.37 -7.58 1.65
CA TRP A 50 3.51 -8.41 2.02
C TRP A 50 3.59 -8.66 3.53
N PHE A 51 4.62 -9.40 3.95
CA PHE A 51 4.72 -9.91 5.32
C PHE A 51 4.80 -8.78 6.36
N ASN A 52 4.16 -9.01 7.49
CA ASN A 52 4.15 -8.11 8.65
C ASN A 52 3.60 -6.69 8.37
N CYS A 53 2.88 -6.51 7.28
CA CYS A 53 2.11 -5.28 7.07
C CYS A 53 0.94 -5.22 8.03
N VAL A 54 0.59 -4.01 8.49
CA VAL A 54 -0.61 -3.74 9.30
C VAL A 54 -1.43 -2.66 8.61
N LEU A 55 -2.64 -3.01 8.17
CA LEU A 55 -3.62 -2.11 7.58
C LEU A 55 -4.81 -1.99 8.53
N ARG A 56 -4.93 -0.85 9.22
CA ARG A 56 -5.97 -0.65 10.23
C ARG A 56 -6.93 0.47 9.83
N ALA A 57 -8.10 0.08 9.34
CA ALA A 57 -9.17 0.94 8.85
C ALA A 57 -10.32 0.95 9.87
N ASP A 58 -10.09 1.59 11.01
CA ASP A 58 -11.00 1.58 12.16
C ASP A 58 -11.95 2.79 12.22
N THR A 59 -11.63 3.89 11.56
CA THR A 59 -12.43 5.12 11.52
C THR A 59 -12.81 5.54 10.11
N ASN A 60 -11.96 5.29 9.13
CA ASN A 60 -12.15 5.60 7.72
C ASN A 60 -11.65 4.44 6.85
N PRO A 61 -12.05 4.33 5.57
CA PRO A 61 -11.56 3.27 4.71
C PRO A 61 -10.09 3.41 4.33
N ILE A 62 -9.43 2.27 4.10
CA ILE A 62 -8.19 2.13 3.35
C ILE A 62 -8.54 1.50 2.00
N ILE A 63 -8.29 2.23 0.92
CA ILE A 63 -8.54 1.75 -0.44
C ILE A 63 -7.20 1.54 -1.14
N ILE A 64 -6.99 0.36 -1.71
CA ILE A 64 -5.77 0.00 -2.46
C ILE A 64 -6.18 -0.46 -3.84
N GLY A 65 -5.77 0.27 -4.86
CA GLY A 65 -6.06 0.05 -6.27
C GLY A 65 -5.38 -1.19 -6.85
N ALA A 66 -5.68 -1.44 -8.10
CA ALA A 66 -5.22 -2.63 -8.81
C ALA A 66 -3.68 -2.71 -8.90
N ARG A 67 -3.12 -3.90 -8.75
CA ARG A 67 -1.70 -4.25 -8.89
C ARG A 67 -0.74 -3.50 -7.96
N SER A 68 -1.26 -2.67 -7.06
CA SER A 68 -0.45 -1.95 -6.07
C SER A 68 0.18 -2.90 -5.07
N ASN A 69 1.45 -2.66 -4.72
CA ASN A 69 2.20 -3.50 -3.80
C ASN A 69 2.54 -2.74 -2.51
N ILE A 70 2.23 -3.35 -1.38
CA ILE A 70 2.54 -2.84 -0.04
C ILE A 70 3.57 -3.79 0.56
N GLN A 71 4.82 -3.36 0.58
CA GLN A 71 5.95 -4.21 0.92
C GLN A 71 6.10 -4.41 2.43
N ASP A 72 6.88 -5.42 2.78
CA ASP A 72 7.00 -5.98 4.14
C ASP A 72 7.17 -4.91 5.23
N GLY A 73 6.44 -5.10 6.34
CA GLY A 73 6.54 -4.26 7.53
C GLY A 73 5.91 -2.87 7.40
N THR A 74 5.23 -2.57 6.30
CA THR A 74 4.54 -1.28 6.10
C THR A 74 3.32 -1.17 7.00
N ILE A 75 3.12 0.02 7.58
CA ILE A 75 1.94 0.35 8.39
C ILE A 75 1.09 1.34 7.63
N ILE A 76 -0.21 1.02 7.46
CA ILE A 76 -1.21 1.90 6.87
C ILE A 76 -2.31 2.16 7.87
N HIS A 77 -2.61 3.42 8.11
CA HIS A 77 -3.68 3.83 9.00
C HIS A 77 -4.45 5.03 8.44
N VAL A 78 -5.50 5.41 9.09
CA VAL A 78 -6.43 6.48 8.74
C VAL A 78 -6.61 7.43 9.92
N ASP A 79 -7.12 8.63 9.65
CA ASP A 79 -7.54 9.58 10.67
C ASP A 79 -9.08 9.51 10.85
N HIS A 80 -9.59 10.11 11.90
CA HIS A 80 -11.02 10.21 12.21
C HIS A 80 -11.70 11.46 11.57
N GLY A 81 -10.96 12.23 10.80
CA GLY A 81 -11.48 13.37 10.04
C GLY A 81 -12.00 13.00 8.65
N GLU A 82 -11.89 13.94 7.72
CA GLU A 82 -12.31 13.72 6.31
C GLU A 82 -11.25 12.96 5.48
N ASN A 83 -10.05 12.76 6.02
CA ASN A 83 -8.95 12.15 5.32
C ASN A 83 -8.95 10.62 5.53
N PHE A 84 -9.18 9.89 4.46
CA PHE A 84 -8.97 8.44 4.39
C PHE A 84 -7.68 8.13 3.60
N THR A 85 -7.23 6.89 3.64
CA THR A 85 -6.08 6.47 2.83
C THR A 85 -6.54 5.92 1.50
N ASP A 86 -6.15 6.62 0.42
CA ASP A 86 -6.52 6.29 -0.96
C ASP A 86 -5.25 6.04 -1.79
N ILE A 87 -5.01 4.78 -2.11
CA ILE A 87 -3.87 4.32 -2.90
C ILE A 87 -4.41 3.86 -4.25
N GLY A 88 -4.00 4.53 -5.31
CA GLY A 88 -4.41 4.26 -6.69
C GLY A 88 -3.88 2.94 -7.25
N ASP A 89 -3.95 2.80 -8.55
CA ASP A 89 -3.46 1.65 -9.29
C ASP A 89 -1.95 1.72 -9.53
N ASP A 90 -1.29 0.57 -9.62
CA ASP A 90 0.13 0.44 -9.94
C ASP A 90 1.06 1.20 -8.98
N VAL A 91 0.66 1.39 -7.73
CA VAL A 91 1.45 2.08 -6.71
C VAL A 91 2.43 1.12 -6.05
N THR A 92 3.66 1.58 -5.83
CA THR A 92 4.65 0.86 -5.02
C THR A 92 4.84 1.56 -3.68
N VAL A 93 4.62 0.84 -2.59
CA VAL A 93 4.97 1.26 -1.24
C VAL A 93 6.08 0.35 -0.71
N GLY A 94 7.28 0.90 -0.58
CA GLY A 94 8.49 0.18 -0.17
C GLY A 94 8.44 -0.28 1.29
N HIS A 95 9.30 -1.25 1.62
CA HIS A 95 9.38 -1.90 2.93
C HIS A 95 9.42 -0.90 4.09
N ALA A 96 8.74 -1.23 5.18
CA ALA A 96 8.71 -0.47 6.43
C ALA A 96 8.26 1.00 6.30
N ALA A 97 7.46 1.33 5.29
CA ALA A 97 6.88 2.66 5.14
C ALA A 97 5.74 2.90 6.12
N ILE A 98 5.43 4.17 6.39
CA ILE A 98 4.25 4.60 7.16
C ILE A 98 3.38 5.46 6.25
N ILE A 99 2.14 5.03 6.05
CA ILE A 99 1.15 5.70 5.20
C ILE A 99 -0.07 6.04 6.07
N HIS A 100 -0.35 7.32 6.25
CA HIS A 100 -1.38 7.76 7.17
C HIS A 100 -2.28 8.81 6.52
N ALA A 101 -3.58 8.49 6.39
CA ALA A 101 -4.65 9.40 5.96
C ALA A 101 -4.29 10.29 4.74
N CYS A 102 -3.74 9.69 3.69
CA CYS A 102 -3.16 10.42 2.55
C CYS A 102 -3.59 9.82 1.19
N LYS A 103 -3.21 10.47 0.11
CA LYS A 103 -3.57 10.04 -1.25
C LYS A 103 -2.31 9.76 -2.07
N LEU A 104 -2.17 8.53 -2.53
CA LEU A 104 -1.14 8.11 -3.48
C LEU A 104 -1.83 7.84 -4.82
N ARG A 105 -1.59 8.70 -5.81
CA ARG A 105 -2.21 8.54 -7.13
C ARG A 105 -1.52 7.43 -7.92
N ASN A 106 -2.12 7.04 -9.03
CA ASN A 106 -1.63 5.94 -9.86
C ASN A 106 -0.14 6.04 -10.13
N ARG A 107 0.57 4.91 -10.06
CA ARG A 107 2.01 4.82 -10.32
C ARG A 107 2.89 5.64 -9.35
N ALA A 108 2.35 6.14 -8.23
CA ALA A 108 3.16 6.76 -7.18
C ALA A 108 4.16 5.75 -6.60
N PHE A 109 5.34 6.22 -6.24
CA PHE A 109 6.39 5.38 -5.65
C PHE A 109 6.83 5.93 -4.29
N ILE A 110 6.67 5.13 -3.25
CA ILE A 110 7.09 5.47 -1.89
C ILE A 110 8.28 4.59 -1.53
N GLY A 111 9.41 5.21 -1.27
CA GLY A 111 10.66 4.51 -0.94
C GLY A 111 10.62 3.81 0.42
N MET A 112 11.54 2.86 0.63
CA MET A 112 11.66 2.08 1.86
C MET A 112 11.82 2.99 3.09
N GLY A 113 11.04 2.71 4.14
CA GLY A 113 11.07 3.46 5.40
C GLY A 113 10.59 4.91 5.30
N ALA A 114 9.97 5.30 4.18
CA ALA A 114 9.43 6.65 4.03
C ALA A 114 8.10 6.81 4.79
N THR A 115 7.75 8.06 5.11
CA THR A 115 6.53 8.40 5.85
C THR A 115 5.72 9.42 5.07
N VAL A 116 4.44 9.15 4.84
CA VAL A 116 3.47 10.06 4.20
C VAL A 116 2.34 10.32 5.19
N LEU A 117 2.11 11.57 5.55
CA LEU A 117 1.20 11.97 6.62
C LEU A 117 -0.11 12.60 6.09
N ASP A 118 -0.99 12.94 7.04
CA ASP A 118 -2.38 13.35 6.86
C ASP A 118 -2.59 14.40 5.78
N GLY A 119 -3.52 14.12 4.88
CA GLY A 119 -3.87 15.03 3.79
C GLY A 119 -2.76 15.25 2.75
N ALA A 120 -1.61 14.58 2.88
CA ALA A 120 -0.57 14.67 1.86
C ALA A 120 -1.00 13.95 0.58
N VAL A 121 -0.49 14.43 -0.55
CA VAL A 121 -0.80 13.88 -1.87
C VAL A 121 0.49 13.61 -2.64
N VAL A 122 0.62 12.39 -3.15
CA VAL A 122 1.64 12.05 -4.15
C VAL A 122 0.90 11.87 -5.47
N GLU A 123 1.13 12.79 -6.41
CA GLU A 123 0.48 12.75 -7.72
C GLU A 123 1.00 11.61 -8.58
N GLU A 124 0.32 11.37 -9.71
CA GLU A 124 0.63 10.28 -10.62
C GLU A 124 2.13 10.22 -10.97
N GLY A 125 2.72 9.06 -10.73
CA GLY A 125 4.14 8.82 -10.97
C GLY A 125 5.09 9.65 -10.11
N GLY A 126 4.59 10.40 -9.12
CA GLY A 126 5.42 11.11 -8.15
C GLY A 126 6.17 10.13 -7.23
N MET A 127 7.35 10.52 -6.77
CA MET A 127 8.21 9.65 -5.95
C MET A 127 8.67 10.34 -4.67
N LEU A 128 8.49 9.66 -3.54
CA LEU A 128 9.15 9.95 -2.28
C LEU A 128 10.30 8.96 -2.08
N GLY A 129 11.53 9.47 -2.05
CA GLY A 129 12.72 8.63 -1.84
C GLY A 129 12.75 7.95 -0.47
N ALA A 130 13.59 6.91 -0.35
CA ALA A 130 13.73 6.14 0.89
C ALA A 130 13.98 7.04 2.11
N ARG A 131 13.31 6.68 3.24
CA ARG A 131 13.33 7.44 4.50
C ARG A 131 12.89 8.92 4.37
N GLY A 132 12.22 9.27 3.28
CA GLY A 132 11.64 10.61 3.11
C GLY A 132 10.42 10.81 4.03
N LEU A 133 10.22 12.04 4.48
CA LEU A 133 9.04 12.44 5.26
C LEU A 133 8.25 13.49 4.48
N LEU A 134 7.10 13.10 3.95
CA LEU A 134 6.11 14.03 3.38
C LEU A 134 5.15 14.47 4.48
N ALA A 135 5.34 15.71 4.94
CA ALA A 135 4.58 16.27 6.06
C ALA A 135 3.09 16.49 5.71
N PRO A 136 2.22 16.67 6.71
CA PRO A 136 0.78 16.85 6.51
C PRO A 136 0.44 17.92 5.48
N GLY A 137 -0.53 17.62 4.60
CA GLY A 137 -1.03 18.52 3.57
C GLY A 137 -0.03 18.87 2.46
N LYS A 138 1.16 18.27 2.44
CA LYS A 138 2.17 18.52 1.40
C LYS A 138 1.90 17.68 0.16
N LYS A 139 2.43 18.17 -0.97
CA LYS A 139 2.19 17.57 -2.27
C LYS A 139 3.49 17.32 -3.01
N ILE A 140 3.60 16.13 -3.59
CA ILE A 140 4.57 15.76 -4.63
C ILE A 140 3.83 15.81 -5.96
N GLY A 141 4.32 16.58 -6.92
CA GLY A 141 3.73 16.71 -8.25
C GLY A 141 3.99 15.50 -9.13
N ARG A 142 3.38 15.50 -10.31
CA ARG A 142 3.57 14.42 -11.29
C ARG A 142 5.04 14.26 -11.67
N TYR A 143 5.54 13.02 -11.55
CA TYR A 143 6.91 12.64 -11.88
C TYR A 143 8.01 13.40 -11.12
N GLU A 144 7.67 14.11 -10.07
CA GLU A 144 8.63 14.75 -9.20
C GLU A 144 9.26 13.74 -8.22
N LEU A 145 10.58 13.85 -8.03
CA LEU A 145 11.33 13.15 -7.00
C LEU A 145 11.55 14.08 -5.81
N PHE A 146 11.06 13.68 -4.65
CA PHE A 146 11.32 14.32 -3.35
C PHE A 146 12.17 13.39 -2.47
N THR A 147 13.07 13.97 -1.67
CA THR A 147 13.86 13.23 -0.68
C THR A 147 14.05 14.04 0.59
N GLY A 148 14.47 13.35 1.67
CA GLY A 148 14.81 13.98 2.95
C GLY A 148 13.64 14.04 3.95
N ALA A 149 13.92 14.47 5.18
CA ALA A 149 12.97 14.63 6.27
C ALA A 149 13.15 16.01 6.93
N PRO A 150 12.28 17.01 6.64
CA PRO A 150 11.14 16.98 5.74
C PRO A 150 11.56 16.91 4.27
N ALA A 151 10.75 16.22 3.45
CA ALA A 151 11.05 16.02 2.04
C ALA A 151 11.03 17.32 1.22
N ARG A 152 11.93 17.40 0.26
CA ARG A 152 12.06 18.52 -0.68
C ARG A 152 12.22 18.02 -2.09
N LEU A 153 11.77 18.80 -3.05
CA LEU A 153 11.95 18.55 -4.47
C LEU A 153 13.43 18.46 -4.81
N VAL A 154 13.83 17.37 -5.45
CA VAL A 154 15.16 17.17 -6.01
C VAL A 154 15.15 17.53 -7.50
N ARG A 155 14.22 16.93 -8.27
CA ARG A 155 14.05 17.15 -9.71
C ARG A 155 12.76 16.51 -10.21
N VAL A 156 12.40 16.79 -11.45
CA VAL A 156 11.48 15.98 -12.23
C VAL A 156 12.24 14.76 -12.77
N MET A 157 11.65 13.58 -12.71
CA MET A 157 12.28 12.35 -13.22
C MET A 157 12.24 12.29 -14.74
N THR A 158 13.30 11.76 -15.33
CA THR A 158 13.36 11.51 -16.77
C THR A 158 12.43 10.36 -17.18
N GLU A 159 12.16 10.23 -18.48
CA GLU A 159 11.34 9.13 -18.99
C GLU A 159 11.99 7.76 -18.75
N GLU A 160 13.31 7.68 -18.91
CA GLU A 160 14.08 6.47 -18.62
C GLU A 160 13.99 6.04 -17.15
N GLU A 161 14.14 7.00 -16.22
CA GLU A 161 13.98 6.72 -14.78
C GLU A 161 12.58 6.20 -14.47
N ARG A 162 11.54 6.82 -15.02
CA ARG A 162 10.15 6.38 -14.84
C ARG A 162 9.94 4.96 -15.36
N ALA A 163 10.43 4.68 -16.57
CA ALA A 163 10.32 3.34 -17.16
C ALA A 163 10.99 2.27 -16.29
N ASN A 164 12.14 2.57 -15.68
CA ASN A 164 12.82 1.65 -14.77
C ASN A 164 12.00 1.38 -13.48
N TRP A 165 11.39 2.40 -12.89
CA TRP A 165 10.58 2.22 -11.69
C TRP A 165 9.25 1.51 -11.99
N ASP A 166 8.69 1.68 -13.18
CA ASP A 166 7.48 0.99 -13.61
C ASP A 166 7.63 -0.54 -13.67
N LEU A 167 8.86 -1.05 -13.80
CA LEU A 167 9.14 -2.50 -13.75
C LEU A 167 8.90 -3.13 -12.36
N THR A 168 8.83 -2.33 -11.31
CA THR A 168 8.61 -2.82 -9.95
C THR A 168 7.23 -3.46 -9.79
N VAL A 169 6.20 -2.87 -10.37
CA VAL A 169 4.82 -3.36 -10.23
C VAL A 169 4.64 -4.76 -10.84
N PRO A 170 4.96 -5.01 -12.13
CA PRO A 170 4.81 -6.35 -12.70
C PRO A 170 5.70 -7.38 -11.99
N HIS A 171 6.87 -6.97 -11.47
CA HIS A 171 7.73 -7.85 -10.67
C HIS A 171 6.99 -8.33 -9.41
N TYR A 172 6.38 -7.42 -8.63
CA TYR A 172 5.67 -7.77 -7.40
C TYR A 172 4.38 -8.56 -7.66
N VAL A 173 3.67 -8.28 -8.74
CA VAL A 173 2.51 -9.10 -9.17
C VAL A 173 2.97 -10.53 -9.46
N GLY A 174 4.05 -10.71 -10.23
CA GLY A 174 4.60 -12.04 -10.52
C GLY A 174 5.12 -12.75 -9.27
N LEU A 175 5.73 -12.03 -8.33
CA LEU A 175 6.13 -12.60 -7.03
C LEU A 175 4.91 -13.07 -6.23
N ALA A 176 3.86 -12.27 -6.13
CA ALA A 176 2.66 -12.62 -5.38
C ALA A 176 2.04 -13.93 -5.92
N GLU A 177 2.00 -14.13 -7.24
CA GLU A 177 1.53 -15.38 -7.85
C GLU A 177 2.44 -16.58 -7.48
N ARG A 178 3.76 -16.39 -7.47
CA ARG A 178 4.70 -17.43 -7.04
C ARG A 178 4.49 -17.81 -5.58
N TYR A 179 4.27 -16.83 -4.70
CA TYR A 179 4.03 -17.06 -3.27
C TYR A 179 2.67 -17.72 -3.04
N ARG A 180 1.64 -17.35 -3.80
CA ARG A 180 0.32 -17.97 -3.74
C ARG A 180 0.37 -19.50 -3.96
N GLY A 181 1.17 -19.95 -4.91
CA GLY A 181 1.28 -21.36 -5.27
C GLY A 181 2.41 -22.13 -4.59
N GLY A 182 3.45 -21.45 -4.09
CA GLY A 182 4.70 -22.09 -3.67
C GLY A 182 5.07 -21.90 -2.19
N LEU A 183 4.38 -21.02 -1.45
CA LEU A 183 4.73 -20.78 -0.05
C LEU A 183 4.24 -21.94 0.84
N THR A 184 5.17 -22.61 1.52
CA THR A 184 4.87 -23.67 2.48
C THR A 184 5.52 -23.40 3.83
N ARG A 185 4.78 -23.64 4.90
CA ARG A 185 5.34 -23.57 6.26
C ARG A 185 6.11 -24.87 6.56
N VAL A 186 7.33 -24.76 7.04
CA VAL A 186 8.21 -25.87 7.44
C VAL A 186 8.38 -25.90 8.95
#